data_7ca837e5ff2191227c7f0fc001d9e471
#
_entry.id   7ca837e5ff2191227c7f0fc001d9e471
#
_cell.length_a   1.000
_cell.length_b   1.000
_cell.length_c   1.000
_cell.angle_alpha   90.00
_cell.angle_beta   90.00
_cell.angle_gamma   90.00
#
_symmetry.space_group_name_H-M   'P 1'
#
loop_
_entity.id
_entity.type
_entity.pdbx_description
1 polymer ?
#
loop_
_entity_poly.entity_id
_entity_poly.type
_entity_poly.pdbx_seq_one_letter_code
_entity_poly.pdbx_strand_id
1 'polypeptide(L)'
;MKKIINKKLYDTSTATCIAEYSGPARVSDFSFYRETLYRKRTGEYFIHGEGGARSRYASYEYGLMLWGEQILPLTYDTARDWAEHHMDADAYQDEFGPAAEDDSRTVMSLSVRADTADKARRAAAASGCSISEYVEHALLAQLGGDTDA
;
A
#
# COMPACT_ATOMS: atom_id res chain seq x y z
N MET A 1 15.35 3.88 -10.95
CA MET A 1 14.30 4.05 -11.98
C MET A 1 13.39 5.22 -11.60
N LYS A 2 12.94 5.95 -12.57
CA LYS A 2 12.06 7.10 -12.38
C LYS A 2 10.94 7.05 -13.42
N LYS A 3 9.68 7.21 -12.99
CA LYS A 3 8.52 7.15 -13.89
C LYS A 3 7.40 8.07 -13.41
N ILE A 4 6.64 8.61 -14.34
CA ILE A 4 5.43 9.36 -14.06
C ILE A 4 4.23 8.49 -14.42
N ILE A 5 3.35 8.25 -13.45
CA ILE A 5 2.13 7.43 -13.60
C ILE A 5 0.98 8.23 -13.00
N ASN A 6 -0.08 8.43 -13.76
CA ASN A 6 -1.25 9.22 -13.35
C ASN A 6 -0.85 10.61 -12.78
N LYS A 7 0.09 11.29 -13.47
CA LYS A 7 0.61 12.62 -13.10
C LYS A 7 1.40 12.66 -11.78
N LYS A 8 1.73 11.51 -11.20
CA LYS A 8 2.53 11.39 -9.98
C LYS A 8 3.92 10.84 -10.30
N LEU A 9 4.93 11.41 -9.67
CA LEU A 9 6.31 10.95 -9.81
C LEU A 9 6.58 9.76 -8.88
N TYR A 10 7.20 8.73 -9.44
CA TYR A 10 7.74 7.57 -8.73
C TYR A 10 9.23 7.47 -9.04
N ASP A 11 10.07 7.56 -8.02
CA ASP A 11 11.51 7.61 -8.15
C ASP A 11 12.17 6.79 -7.04
N THR A 12 12.83 5.71 -7.42
CA THR A 12 13.52 4.81 -6.46
C THR A 12 14.69 5.49 -5.76
N SER A 13 15.25 6.56 -6.34
CA SER A 13 16.37 7.29 -5.72
C SER A 13 15.95 8.23 -4.59
N THR A 14 14.70 8.68 -4.56
CA THR A 14 14.16 9.59 -3.54
C THR A 14 13.23 8.91 -2.54
N ALA A 15 12.72 7.73 -2.88
CA ALA A 15 11.85 6.94 -2.01
C ALA A 15 12.67 6.13 -1.00
N THR A 16 12.05 5.75 0.10
CA THR A 16 12.64 4.87 1.10
C THR A 16 12.42 3.41 0.71
N CYS A 17 13.51 2.64 0.58
CA CYS A 17 13.43 1.20 0.39
C CYS A 17 12.96 0.54 1.69
N ILE A 18 11.87 -0.20 1.64
CA ILE A 18 11.28 -0.88 2.80
C ILE A 18 11.74 -2.32 2.88
N ALA A 19 11.57 -3.08 1.80
CA ALA A 19 11.95 -4.49 1.76
C ALA A 19 12.14 -4.96 0.33
N GLU A 20 12.90 -6.04 0.17
CA GLU A 20 13.14 -6.69 -1.11
C GLU A 20 12.74 -8.17 -1.03
N TYR A 21 12.13 -8.68 -2.07
CA TYR A 21 11.81 -10.09 -2.23
C TYR A 21 12.26 -10.56 -3.61
N SER A 22 12.95 -11.70 -3.65
CA SER A 22 13.29 -12.39 -4.89
C SER A 22 12.50 -13.68 -4.99
N GLY A 23 11.98 -13.98 -6.18
CA GLY A 23 11.30 -15.24 -6.44
C GLY A 23 12.25 -16.44 -6.27
N PRO A 24 11.72 -17.68 -6.28
CA PRO A 24 12.49 -18.89 -5.98
C PRO A 24 13.52 -19.25 -7.05
N ALA A 25 13.39 -18.72 -8.27
CA ALA A 25 14.33 -19.00 -9.36
C ALA A 25 15.69 -18.31 -9.11
N ARG A 26 16.74 -18.87 -9.68
CA ARG A 26 18.08 -18.26 -9.62
C ARG A 26 18.16 -17.05 -10.56
N VAL A 27 19.02 -16.10 -10.26
CA VAL A 27 19.24 -14.88 -11.08
C VAL A 27 19.55 -15.21 -12.55
N SER A 28 20.22 -16.31 -12.81
CA SER A 28 20.54 -16.79 -14.17
C SER A 28 19.36 -17.42 -14.92
N ASP A 29 18.24 -17.65 -14.25
CA ASP A 29 17.04 -18.24 -14.84
C ASP A 29 16.18 -17.14 -15.48
N PHE A 30 15.61 -17.43 -16.67
CA PHE A 30 14.72 -16.50 -17.36
C PHE A 30 13.42 -16.20 -16.59
N SER A 31 13.03 -17.05 -15.65
CA SER A 31 11.86 -16.86 -14.80
C SER A 31 12.16 -16.07 -13.51
N PHE A 32 13.41 -15.73 -13.25
CA PHE A 32 13.80 -14.93 -12.10
C PHE A 32 13.10 -13.59 -12.09
N TYR A 33 12.66 -13.16 -10.90
CA TYR A 33 12.18 -11.80 -10.67
C TYR A 33 12.53 -11.33 -9.27
N ARG A 34 12.57 -10.02 -9.09
CA ARG A 34 12.80 -9.35 -7.82
C ARG A 34 11.83 -8.19 -7.70
N GLU A 35 11.28 -8.04 -6.52
CA GLU A 35 10.39 -6.94 -6.18
C GLU A 35 10.95 -6.18 -4.98
N THR A 36 10.96 -4.86 -5.05
CA THR A 36 11.38 -4.00 -3.95
C THR A 36 10.23 -3.06 -3.61
N LEU A 37 9.79 -3.10 -2.36
CA LEU A 37 8.76 -2.21 -1.84
C LEU A 37 9.40 -0.88 -1.43
N TYR A 38 8.86 0.20 -1.96
CA TYR A 38 9.26 1.57 -1.64
C TYR A 38 8.12 2.36 -1.04
N ARG A 39 8.47 3.29 -0.14
CA ARG A 39 7.58 4.32 0.37
C ARG A 39 8.09 5.69 -0.07
N LYS A 40 7.23 6.45 -0.73
CA LYS A 40 7.50 7.84 -1.11
C LYS A 40 7.49 8.75 0.12
N ARG A 41 8.08 9.92 0.02
CA ARG A 41 8.02 10.96 1.07
C ARG A 41 6.58 11.40 1.38
N THR A 42 5.67 11.26 0.41
CA THR A 42 4.24 11.52 0.56
C THR A 42 3.49 10.43 1.32
N GLY A 43 4.14 9.30 1.65
CA GLY A 43 3.55 8.15 2.31
C GLY A 43 2.96 7.10 1.36
N GLU A 44 2.91 7.36 0.06
CA GLU A 44 2.44 6.41 -0.94
C GLU A 44 3.45 5.29 -1.16
N TYR A 45 2.94 4.08 -1.46
CA TYR A 45 3.77 2.90 -1.71
C TYR A 45 3.81 2.54 -3.20
N PHE A 46 4.89 1.92 -3.61
CA PHE A 46 5.01 1.31 -4.93
C PHE A 46 6.02 0.16 -4.91
N ILE A 47 5.88 -0.75 -5.87
CA ILE A 47 6.85 -1.80 -6.14
C ILE A 47 7.71 -1.37 -7.33
N HIS A 48 9.02 -1.53 -7.20
CA HIS A 48 9.93 -1.65 -8.33
C HIS A 48 10.17 -3.14 -8.56
N GLY A 49 9.66 -3.66 -9.67
CA GLY A 49 9.82 -5.05 -10.07
C GLY A 49 10.75 -5.16 -11.27
N GLU A 50 11.59 -6.17 -11.28
CA GLU A 50 12.47 -6.49 -12.41
C GLU A 50 12.59 -8.00 -12.57
N GLY A 51 12.90 -8.46 -13.75
CA GLY A 51 13.06 -9.89 -13.97
C GLY A 51 13.40 -10.29 -15.39
N GLY A 52 13.68 -11.57 -15.55
CA GLY A 52 14.11 -12.18 -16.79
C GLY A 52 13.00 -12.29 -17.84
N ALA A 53 13.37 -12.79 -19.01
CA ALA A 53 12.52 -12.86 -20.20
C ALA A 53 11.21 -13.67 -20.01
N ARG A 54 11.14 -14.54 -18.99
CA ARG A 54 9.95 -15.34 -18.67
C ARG A 54 9.27 -14.90 -17.38
N SER A 55 9.72 -13.79 -16.80
CA SER A 55 9.08 -13.20 -15.61
C SER A 55 7.91 -12.30 -16.00
N ARG A 56 7.11 -11.94 -14.98
CA ARG A 56 6.03 -10.94 -15.14
C ARG A 56 6.53 -9.54 -15.50
N TYR A 57 7.83 -9.27 -15.34
CA TYR A 57 8.46 -7.98 -15.60
C TYR A 57 9.18 -7.92 -16.93
N ALA A 58 9.18 -9.02 -17.71
CA ALA A 58 9.83 -9.05 -19.01
C ALA A 58 9.40 -7.89 -19.91
N SER A 59 10.35 -7.31 -20.65
CA SER A 59 10.07 -6.37 -21.72
C SER A 59 10.00 -7.08 -23.06
N TYR A 60 9.23 -6.50 -23.99
CA TYR A 60 9.13 -7.01 -25.35
C TYR A 60 9.68 -5.95 -26.32
N GLU A 61 10.83 -6.24 -26.93
CA GLU A 61 11.49 -5.35 -27.84
C GLU A 61 12.01 -6.11 -29.06
N TYR A 62 11.83 -5.55 -30.25
CA TYR A 62 12.33 -6.12 -31.51
C TYR A 62 11.90 -7.58 -31.75
N GLY A 63 10.71 -7.97 -31.29
CA GLY A 63 10.22 -9.34 -31.43
C GLY A 63 10.77 -10.32 -30.40
N LEU A 64 11.49 -9.87 -29.40
CA LEU A 64 12.11 -10.69 -28.36
C LEU A 64 11.62 -10.32 -26.96
N MET A 65 11.50 -11.34 -26.10
CA MET A 65 11.29 -11.14 -24.66
C MET A 65 12.65 -10.98 -23.99
N LEU A 66 12.82 -9.89 -23.28
CA LEU A 66 14.07 -9.50 -22.62
C LEU A 66 13.85 -9.23 -21.14
N TRP A 67 14.94 -9.08 -20.39
CA TRP A 67 14.90 -8.55 -19.04
C TRP A 67 14.18 -7.20 -19.02
N GLY A 68 13.29 -7.02 -18.07
CA GLY A 68 12.53 -5.78 -17.95
C GLY A 68 12.39 -5.34 -16.51
N GLU A 69 11.94 -4.11 -16.35
CA GLU A 69 11.62 -3.52 -15.04
C GLU A 69 10.37 -2.66 -15.14
N GLN A 70 9.64 -2.56 -14.04
CA GLN A 70 8.40 -1.79 -13.95
C GLN A 70 8.26 -1.15 -12.58
N ILE A 71 7.55 -0.01 -12.54
CA ILE A 71 7.06 0.58 -11.30
C ILE A 71 5.56 0.34 -11.23
N LEU A 72 5.11 -0.25 -10.12
CA LEU A 72 3.71 -0.56 -9.84
C LEU A 72 3.26 0.22 -8.61
N PRO A 73 2.45 1.29 -8.77
CA PRO A 73 1.86 1.96 -7.63
C PRO A 73 0.96 1.02 -6.83
N LEU A 74 1.02 1.10 -5.51
CA LEU A 74 0.22 0.30 -4.60
C LEU A 74 -0.67 1.18 -3.74
N THR A 75 -1.86 0.67 -3.42
CA THR A 75 -2.65 1.20 -2.31
C THR A 75 -1.98 0.79 -0.98
N TYR A 76 -2.38 1.44 0.12
CA TYR A 76 -1.90 1.07 1.44
C TYR A 76 -2.21 -0.40 1.77
N ASP A 77 -3.43 -0.85 1.48
CA ASP A 77 -3.83 -2.23 1.73
C ASP A 77 -3.05 -3.23 0.87
N THR A 78 -2.83 -2.93 -0.41
CA THR A 78 -2.04 -3.78 -1.30
C THR A 78 -0.57 -3.85 -0.86
N ALA A 79 -0.01 -2.75 -0.36
CA ALA A 79 1.33 -2.73 0.19
C ALA A 79 1.44 -3.61 1.44
N ARG A 80 0.43 -3.58 2.32
CA ARG A 80 0.35 -4.45 3.50
C ARG A 80 0.23 -5.93 3.11
N ASP A 81 -0.58 -6.25 2.10
CA ASP A 81 -0.73 -7.62 1.60
C ASP A 81 0.61 -8.16 1.07
N TRP A 82 1.32 -7.35 0.30
CA TRP A 82 2.66 -7.71 -0.17
C TRP A 82 3.63 -7.94 0.99
N ALA A 83 3.62 -7.04 1.96
CA ALA A 83 4.48 -7.11 3.15
C ALA A 83 4.16 -8.35 4.00
N GLU A 84 2.90 -8.70 4.17
CA GLU A 84 2.47 -9.90 4.88
C GLU A 84 3.05 -11.17 4.28
N HIS A 85 3.15 -11.24 2.95
CA HIS A 85 3.66 -12.40 2.24
C HIS A 85 5.19 -12.45 2.14
N HIS A 86 5.89 -11.32 2.27
CA HIS A 86 7.31 -11.21 1.92
C HIS A 86 8.21 -10.64 3.01
N MET A 87 7.66 -10.08 4.09
CA MET A 87 8.42 -9.54 5.21
C MET A 87 8.23 -10.40 6.45
N ASP A 88 9.21 -10.38 7.36
CA ASP A 88 8.99 -10.95 8.68
C ASP A 88 8.08 -10.06 9.54
N ALA A 89 7.56 -10.62 10.64
CA ALA A 89 6.58 -9.93 11.49
C ALA A 89 7.15 -8.65 12.12
N ASP A 90 8.40 -8.65 12.53
CA ASP A 90 9.02 -7.49 13.16
C ASP A 90 9.18 -6.34 12.16
N ALA A 91 9.69 -6.64 10.97
CA ALA A 91 9.83 -5.66 9.89
C ALA A 91 8.47 -5.10 9.43
N TYR A 92 7.44 -5.96 9.35
CA TYR A 92 6.08 -5.55 9.06
C TYR A 92 5.55 -4.55 10.09
N GLN A 93 5.70 -4.86 11.38
CA GLN A 93 5.22 -4.00 12.46
C GLN A 93 6.00 -2.68 12.55
N ASP A 94 7.29 -2.69 12.25
CA ASP A 94 8.12 -1.47 12.19
C ASP A 94 7.61 -0.51 11.12
N GLU A 95 7.16 -1.02 9.98
CA GLU A 95 6.68 -0.19 8.88
C GLU A 95 5.20 0.21 9.03
N PHE A 96 4.32 -0.73 9.34
CA PHE A 96 2.87 -0.55 9.31
C PHE A 96 2.24 -0.40 10.70
N GLY A 97 3.02 -0.53 11.76
CA GLY A 97 2.53 -0.51 13.13
C GLY A 97 2.10 -1.88 13.64
N PRO A 98 1.76 -1.97 14.94
CA PRO A 98 1.37 -3.23 15.55
C PRO A 98 0.15 -3.84 14.86
N ALA A 99 0.24 -5.13 14.51
CA ALA A 99 -0.91 -5.89 14.04
C ALA A 99 -1.70 -6.40 15.26
N ALA A 100 -3.03 -6.31 15.18
CA ALA A 100 -3.89 -6.90 16.20
C ALA A 100 -3.89 -8.43 16.08
N GLU A 101 -3.98 -9.12 17.21
CA GLU A 101 -4.09 -10.59 17.21
C GLU A 101 -5.48 -11.06 16.78
N ASP A 102 -6.47 -10.17 16.82
CA ASP A 102 -7.85 -10.43 16.46
C ASP A 102 -8.52 -9.15 15.89
N ASP A 103 -9.80 -9.25 15.57
CA ASP A 103 -10.62 -8.12 15.11
C ASP A 103 -11.15 -7.25 16.26
N SER A 104 -10.45 -7.20 17.39
CA SER A 104 -10.88 -6.44 18.55
C SER A 104 -10.93 -4.93 18.25
N ARG A 105 -11.80 -4.26 19.01
CA ARG A 105 -11.97 -2.81 18.92
C ARG A 105 -10.86 -2.11 19.71
N THR A 106 -10.42 -0.97 19.21
CA THR A 106 -9.47 -0.09 19.91
C THR A 106 -10.09 1.30 20.11
N VAL A 107 -9.57 2.04 21.08
CA VAL A 107 -9.99 3.41 21.32
C VAL A 107 -9.08 4.36 20.55
N MET A 108 -9.70 5.30 19.84
CA MET A 108 -9.01 6.38 19.13
C MET A 108 -9.44 7.71 19.72
N SER A 109 -8.49 8.53 20.15
CA SER A 109 -8.74 9.89 20.65
C SER A 109 -8.53 10.88 19.53
N LEU A 110 -9.51 11.73 19.25
CA LEU A 110 -9.50 12.68 18.16
C LEU A 110 -9.78 14.09 18.67
N SER A 111 -9.10 15.07 18.08
CA SER A 111 -9.42 16.48 18.24
C SER A 111 -10.06 16.97 16.95
N VAL A 112 -11.31 17.41 17.03
CA VAL A 112 -12.07 17.96 15.91
C VAL A 112 -12.66 19.32 16.28
N ARG A 113 -13.05 20.11 15.29
CA ARG A 113 -13.74 21.37 15.53
C ARG A 113 -15.03 21.13 16.30
N ALA A 114 -15.34 22.00 17.26
CA ALA A 114 -16.55 21.89 18.10
C ALA A 114 -17.83 21.82 17.27
N ASP A 115 -17.92 22.61 16.20
CA ASP A 115 -19.06 22.60 15.28
C ASP A 115 -19.20 21.24 14.57
N THR A 116 -18.10 20.65 14.13
CA THR A 116 -18.08 19.32 13.49
C THR A 116 -18.51 18.24 14.47
N ALA A 117 -18.03 18.28 15.71
CA ALA A 117 -18.43 17.34 16.76
C ALA A 117 -19.95 17.41 17.05
N ASP A 118 -20.50 18.62 17.12
CA ASP A 118 -21.94 18.84 17.35
C ASP A 118 -22.78 18.29 16.21
N LYS A 119 -22.40 18.57 14.97
CA LYS A 119 -23.06 18.03 13.78
C LYS A 119 -22.99 16.50 13.73
N ALA A 120 -21.87 15.90 14.09
CA ALA A 120 -21.71 14.45 14.12
C ALA A 120 -22.60 13.81 15.18
N ARG A 121 -22.70 14.39 16.37
CA ARG A 121 -23.59 13.89 17.43
C ARG A 121 -25.06 13.94 17.03
N ARG A 122 -25.49 15.03 16.40
CA ARG A 122 -26.86 15.18 15.90
C ARG A 122 -27.17 14.18 14.79
N ALA A 123 -26.25 13.99 13.85
CA ALA A 123 -26.41 13.02 12.76
C ALA A 123 -26.47 11.57 13.28
N ALA A 124 -25.64 11.22 14.26
CA ALA A 124 -25.67 9.90 14.91
C ALA A 124 -27.03 9.67 15.61
N ALA A 125 -27.52 10.64 16.38
CA ALA A 125 -28.81 10.54 17.06
C ALA A 125 -29.96 10.40 16.04
N ALA A 126 -29.95 11.15 14.95
CA ALA A 126 -30.95 11.05 13.88
C ALA A 126 -30.93 9.68 13.17
N SER A 127 -29.77 9.04 13.08
CA SER A 127 -29.58 7.71 12.48
C SER A 127 -29.82 6.55 13.47
N GLY A 128 -30.06 6.86 14.75
CA GLY A 128 -30.30 5.84 15.78
C GLY A 128 -29.04 5.04 16.16
N CYS A 129 -27.84 5.54 15.89
CA CYS A 129 -26.59 4.88 16.24
C CYS A 129 -25.76 5.70 17.24
N SER A 130 -24.75 5.06 17.85
CA SER A 130 -23.81 5.76 18.73
C SER A 130 -22.89 6.65 17.93
N ILE A 131 -22.26 7.64 18.60
CA ILE A 131 -21.28 8.49 17.94
C ILE A 131 -20.09 7.66 17.43
N SER A 132 -19.67 6.63 18.15
CA SER A 132 -18.60 5.73 17.73
C SER A 132 -18.94 4.98 16.45
N GLU A 133 -20.14 4.43 16.35
CA GLU A 133 -20.64 3.76 15.14
C GLU A 133 -20.75 4.72 13.96
N TYR A 134 -21.26 5.93 14.20
CA TYR A 134 -21.35 6.95 13.16
C TYR A 134 -19.99 7.34 12.61
N VAL A 135 -19.00 7.57 13.49
CA VAL A 135 -17.62 7.93 13.08
C VAL A 135 -16.95 6.77 12.35
N GLU A 136 -17.13 5.53 12.84
CA GLU A 136 -16.58 4.34 12.18
C GLU A 136 -17.12 4.19 10.75
N HIS A 137 -18.43 4.34 10.55
CA HIS A 137 -19.05 4.31 9.23
C HIS A 137 -18.51 5.41 8.31
N ALA A 138 -18.32 6.63 8.84
CA ALA A 138 -17.76 7.74 8.08
C ALA A 138 -16.31 7.46 7.65
N LEU A 139 -15.49 6.91 8.56
CA LEU A 139 -14.12 6.53 8.26
C LEU A 139 -14.06 5.42 7.20
N LEU A 140 -14.87 4.38 7.33
CA LEU A 140 -14.93 3.29 6.36
C LEU A 140 -15.37 3.78 4.97
N ALA A 141 -16.34 4.67 4.90
CA ALA A 141 -16.78 5.27 3.65
C ALA A 141 -15.68 6.08 2.98
N GLN A 142 -14.93 6.86 3.75
CA GLN A 142 -13.80 7.65 3.24
C GLN A 142 -12.63 6.77 2.80
N LEU A 143 -12.28 5.74 3.57
CA LEU A 143 -11.20 4.80 3.27
C LEU A 143 -11.54 3.93 2.05
N GLY A 144 -12.79 3.49 1.92
CA GLY A 144 -13.27 2.74 0.76
C GLY A 144 -13.25 3.56 -0.53
N GLY A 145 -13.45 4.88 -0.46
CA GLY A 145 -13.37 5.80 -1.60
C GLY A 145 -11.98 5.93 -2.19
N ASP A 146 -10.92 5.64 -1.43
CA ASP A 146 -9.53 5.72 -1.88
C ASP A 146 -9.11 4.50 -2.72
N THR A 147 -9.89 3.42 -2.73
CA THR A 147 -9.58 2.20 -3.48
C THR A 147 -10.08 2.23 -4.92
N ASP A 148 -10.95 3.15 -5.29
CA ASP A 148 -11.54 3.28 -6.63
C ASP A 148 -10.83 4.33 -7.51
N ALA A 149 -9.71 4.84 -7.09
CA ALA A 149 -8.99 5.88 -7.83
C ALA A 149 -8.00 5.31 -8.87
#